data_1f88bb50eb130be0c7c5bc768a1ca6bf
#
_entry.id   1f88bb50eb130be0c7c5bc768a1ca6bf
#
_cell.length_a   1.000
_cell.length_b   1.000
_cell.length_c   1.000
_cell.angle_alpha   90.00
_cell.angle_beta   90.00
_cell.angle_gamma   90.00
#
_symmetry.space_group_name_H-M   'P 1'
#
loop_
_entity.id
_entity.type
_entity.pdbx_description
1 polymer ?
#
loop_
_entity_poly.entity_id
_entity_poly.type
_entity_poly.pdbx_seq_one_letter_code
_entity_poly.pdbx_strand_id
1 'polypeptide(L)'
;MIKFWRDLAGSVLVEYSVVFPTFILVTLGTVDLALMLVDLAAANKATHLGARYAIVSNPVAKEITSPRYTVSQQQQIGQTCFDSASGVANGNCPPAGSLSADCTWAANGGRCTNGYTFDDTAADSYPFTSILTRMQAIYCAHLKPPYTHCPLQRENLTVSYAATGAGYVLRPGGLPLAVTVSLNCMTHQFYFIGALMRWSLAPKEGCAGAVSGWSMPTFASTLTSED
;
A
#
# COMPACT_ATOMS: atom_id res chain seq x y z
N MET A 1 -47.61 30.72 -30.76
CA MET A 1 -46.61 29.70 -30.25
C MET A 1 -46.42 28.50 -31.16
N ILE A 2 -47.15 28.28 -32.23
CA ILE A 2 -47.10 27.09 -33.08
C ILE A 2 -46.07 27.17 -34.24
N LYS A 3 -45.55 28.36 -34.55
CA LYS A 3 -44.56 28.54 -35.63
C LYS A 3 -43.14 28.11 -35.32
N PHE A 4 -42.75 28.05 -34.04
CA PHE A 4 -41.42 27.71 -33.61
C PHE A 4 -40.98 26.27 -33.91
N TRP A 5 -41.92 25.36 -34.04
CA TRP A 5 -41.66 23.91 -34.29
C TRP A 5 -41.49 23.55 -35.77
N ARG A 6 -41.69 24.53 -36.67
CA ARG A 6 -41.57 24.26 -38.13
C ARG A 6 -40.32 24.87 -38.76
N ASP A 7 -39.47 25.52 -37.94
CA ASP A 7 -38.24 26.12 -38.43
C ASP A 7 -37.12 25.10 -38.33
N LEU A 8 -36.66 24.57 -39.49
CA LEU A 8 -35.56 23.57 -39.57
C LEU A 8 -34.27 24.08 -38.92
N ALA A 9 -34.03 25.38 -38.90
CA ALA A 9 -32.88 25.97 -38.22
C ALA A 9 -32.98 25.81 -36.69
N GLY A 10 -34.17 25.86 -36.09
CA GLY A 10 -34.40 25.61 -34.67
C GLY A 10 -34.21 24.16 -34.27
N SER A 11 -34.53 23.19 -35.17
CA SER A 11 -34.35 21.78 -34.94
C SER A 11 -32.88 21.39 -34.75
N VAL A 12 -31.99 21.89 -35.61
CA VAL A 12 -30.55 21.63 -35.53
C VAL A 12 -29.96 22.17 -34.23
N LEU A 13 -30.43 23.33 -33.76
CA LEU A 13 -29.91 23.94 -32.53
C LEU A 13 -30.33 23.17 -31.27
N VAL A 14 -31.53 22.61 -31.25
CA VAL A 14 -32.02 21.74 -30.18
C VAL A 14 -31.24 20.40 -30.18
N GLU A 15 -31.03 19.83 -31.33
CA GLU A 15 -30.28 18.57 -31.48
C GLU A 15 -28.83 18.72 -31.01
N TYR A 16 -28.15 19.82 -31.41
CA TYR A 16 -26.81 20.15 -30.95
C TYR A 16 -26.74 20.41 -29.44
N SER A 17 -27.75 21.07 -28.86
CA SER A 17 -27.78 21.38 -27.43
C SER A 17 -27.88 20.12 -26.53
N VAL A 18 -28.35 19.00 -27.05
CA VAL A 18 -28.40 17.71 -26.32
C VAL A 18 -27.12 16.88 -26.56
N VAL A 19 -26.64 16.86 -27.80
CA VAL A 19 -25.47 16.03 -28.17
C VAL A 19 -24.17 16.60 -27.60
N PHE A 20 -24.02 17.92 -27.62
CA PHE A 20 -22.77 18.59 -27.20
C PHE A 20 -22.42 18.40 -25.71
N PRO A 21 -23.34 18.59 -24.75
CA PRO A 21 -23.06 18.32 -23.33
C PRO A 21 -22.72 16.84 -23.09
N THR A 22 -23.41 15.92 -23.74
CA THR A 22 -23.14 14.47 -23.63
C THR A 22 -21.74 14.14 -24.15
N PHE A 23 -21.36 14.71 -25.28
CA PHE A 23 -20.00 14.55 -25.83
C PHE A 23 -18.93 15.08 -24.88
N ILE A 24 -19.11 16.28 -24.31
CA ILE A 24 -18.19 16.86 -23.32
C ILE A 24 -18.08 15.95 -22.10
N LEU A 25 -19.21 15.46 -21.57
CA LEU A 25 -19.24 14.60 -20.39
C LEU A 25 -18.45 13.31 -20.64
N VAL A 26 -18.62 12.68 -21.79
CA VAL A 26 -17.87 11.45 -22.15
C VAL A 26 -16.39 11.73 -22.30
N THR A 27 -16.02 12.82 -22.99
CA THR A 27 -14.59 13.16 -23.20
C THR A 27 -13.91 13.52 -21.90
N LEU A 28 -14.50 14.33 -21.03
CA LEU A 28 -13.93 14.67 -19.73
C LEU A 28 -13.92 13.48 -18.78
N GLY A 29 -14.92 12.60 -18.85
CA GLY A 29 -14.98 11.35 -18.10
C GLY A 29 -13.84 10.39 -18.48
N THR A 30 -13.50 10.30 -19.77
CA THR A 30 -12.35 9.48 -20.20
C THR A 30 -11.02 10.03 -19.69
N VAL A 31 -10.88 11.35 -19.60
CA VAL A 31 -9.68 11.99 -19.01
C VAL A 31 -9.56 11.65 -17.52
N ASP A 32 -10.65 11.76 -16.75
CA ASP A 32 -10.65 11.40 -15.33
C ASP A 32 -10.28 9.94 -15.11
N LEU A 33 -10.81 9.02 -15.93
CA LEU A 33 -10.45 7.59 -15.85
C LEU A 33 -8.97 7.36 -16.20
N ALA A 34 -8.42 8.07 -17.17
CA ALA A 34 -7.01 7.98 -17.50
C ALA A 34 -6.12 8.41 -16.33
N LEU A 35 -6.46 9.53 -15.67
CA LEU A 35 -5.73 10.01 -14.48
C LEU A 35 -5.81 8.99 -13.33
N MET A 36 -6.98 8.39 -13.11
CA MET A 36 -7.14 7.32 -12.13
C MET A 36 -6.22 6.12 -12.41
N LEU A 37 -6.10 5.69 -13.67
CA LEU A 37 -5.22 4.59 -14.03
C LEU A 37 -3.74 4.94 -13.80
N VAL A 38 -3.35 6.18 -14.00
CA VAL A 38 -1.98 6.66 -13.68
C VAL A 38 -1.73 6.58 -12.19
N ASP A 39 -2.67 7.02 -11.35
CA ASP A 39 -2.54 6.93 -9.90
C ASP A 39 -2.45 5.48 -9.41
N LEU A 40 -3.27 4.57 -9.98
CA LEU A 40 -3.20 3.13 -9.68
C LEU A 40 -1.83 2.55 -10.03
N ALA A 41 -1.30 2.89 -11.21
CA ALA A 41 0.02 2.42 -11.64
C ALA A 41 1.14 2.98 -10.75
N ALA A 42 1.05 4.26 -10.37
CA ALA A 42 2.00 4.89 -9.47
C ALA A 42 1.98 4.26 -8.07
N ALA A 43 0.79 3.96 -7.52
CA ALA A 43 0.64 3.28 -6.23
C ALA A 43 1.25 1.88 -6.25
N ASN A 44 0.99 1.09 -7.29
CA ASN A 44 1.61 -0.23 -7.46
C ASN A 44 3.14 -0.14 -7.51
N LYS A 45 3.68 0.78 -8.31
CA LYS A 45 5.13 0.98 -8.40
C LYS A 45 5.73 1.42 -7.07
N ALA A 46 5.05 2.29 -6.33
CA ALA A 46 5.49 2.75 -5.02
C ALA A 46 5.54 1.59 -4.01
N THR A 47 4.53 0.71 -3.98
CA THR A 47 4.52 -0.47 -3.09
C THR A 47 5.65 -1.44 -3.39
N HIS A 48 5.92 -1.73 -4.66
CA HIS A 48 7.06 -2.57 -5.04
C HIS A 48 8.41 -2.01 -4.60
N LEU A 49 8.62 -0.72 -4.76
CA LEU A 49 9.86 -0.08 -4.31
C LEU A 49 9.93 0.02 -2.79
N GLY A 50 8.80 0.27 -2.14
CA GLY A 50 8.70 0.22 -0.68
C GLY A 50 9.09 -1.13 -0.12
N ALA A 51 8.58 -2.23 -0.70
CA ALA A 51 8.92 -3.58 -0.29
C ALA A 51 10.41 -3.90 -0.49
N ARG A 52 10.98 -3.53 -1.65
CA ARG A 52 12.43 -3.69 -1.90
C ARG A 52 13.29 -2.94 -0.88
N TYR A 53 12.89 -1.72 -0.53
CA TYR A 53 13.62 -0.96 0.46
C TYR A 53 13.44 -1.54 1.87
N ALA A 54 12.24 -1.99 2.22
CA ALA A 54 11.92 -2.56 3.52
C ALA A 54 12.73 -3.83 3.82
N ILE A 55 13.08 -4.64 2.81
CA ILE A 55 13.87 -5.85 2.98
C ILE A 55 15.34 -5.54 3.33
N VAL A 56 15.90 -4.49 2.73
CA VAL A 56 17.31 -4.14 2.92
C VAL A 56 17.55 -3.15 4.05
N SER A 57 16.47 -2.54 4.58
CA SER A 57 16.52 -1.63 5.72
C SER A 57 16.35 -2.37 7.04
N ASN A 58 16.67 -1.69 8.15
CA ASN A 58 16.35 -2.22 9.47
C ASN A 58 14.82 -2.40 9.61
N PRO A 59 14.36 -3.48 10.27
CA PRO A 59 12.95 -3.75 10.43
C PRO A 59 12.27 -2.69 11.32
N VAL A 60 11.08 -2.26 10.92
CA VAL A 60 10.23 -1.36 11.71
C VAL A 60 9.75 -2.02 13.00
N ALA A 61 9.50 -3.33 12.97
CA ALA A 61 9.21 -4.12 14.16
C ALA A 61 10.53 -4.48 14.84
N LYS A 62 10.92 -3.71 15.86
CA LYS A 62 12.11 -4.00 16.66
C LYS A 62 12.02 -5.42 17.23
N GLU A 63 13.15 -6.09 17.28
CA GLU A 63 13.28 -7.45 17.83
C GLU A 63 12.65 -8.56 16.98
N ILE A 64 12.06 -8.28 15.81
CA ILE A 64 11.50 -9.34 14.96
C ILE A 64 12.59 -10.25 14.39
N THR A 65 13.77 -9.69 14.19
CA THR A 65 14.97 -10.42 13.75
C THR A 65 15.73 -11.05 14.92
N SER A 66 15.48 -10.59 16.15
CA SER A 66 16.07 -11.18 17.33
C SER A 66 15.40 -12.51 17.62
N PRO A 67 16.15 -13.59 17.78
CA PRO A 67 15.56 -14.88 18.09
C PRO A 67 14.90 -14.81 19.46
N ARG A 68 13.61 -14.55 19.53
CA ARG A 68 12.76 -14.85 20.72
C ARG A 68 12.67 -16.36 20.95
N TYR A 69 13.33 -17.14 20.10
CA TYR A 69 13.47 -18.57 20.23
C TYR A 69 14.56 -18.85 21.24
N THR A 70 14.17 -19.31 22.39
CA THR A 70 15.04 -20.15 23.21
C THR A 70 15.31 -21.41 22.41
N VAL A 71 16.42 -21.40 21.68
CA VAL A 71 16.95 -22.59 21.05
C VAL A 71 17.10 -23.61 22.18
N SER A 72 16.27 -24.65 22.18
CA SER A 72 16.49 -25.75 23.10
C SER A 72 17.92 -26.24 22.84
N GLN A 73 18.69 -26.50 23.90
CA GLN A 73 20.12 -26.80 23.82
C GLN A 73 20.51 -27.99 22.89
N GLN A 74 19.51 -28.64 22.31
CA GLN A 74 19.66 -29.77 21.38
C GLN A 74 19.59 -29.34 19.90
N GLN A 75 19.30 -28.09 19.59
CA GLN A 75 19.23 -27.62 18.20
C GLN A 75 20.64 -27.27 17.71
N GLN A 76 21.11 -28.03 16.73
CA GLN A 76 22.42 -27.76 16.12
C GLN A 76 22.36 -26.55 15.20
N ILE A 77 23.31 -25.63 15.35
CA ILE A 77 23.50 -24.49 14.46
C ILE A 77 23.63 -24.98 13.02
N GLY A 78 22.90 -24.36 12.08
CA GLY A 78 22.95 -24.71 10.66
C GLY A 78 22.02 -25.87 10.24
N GLN A 79 21.19 -26.41 11.14
CA GLN A 79 20.13 -27.30 10.71
C GLN A 79 19.07 -26.58 9.89
N THR A 80 18.58 -27.23 8.84
CA THR A 80 17.49 -26.70 8.03
C THR A 80 16.20 -26.55 8.83
N CYS A 81 15.48 -25.48 8.63
CA CYS A 81 14.14 -25.29 9.20
C CYS A 81 13.12 -26.26 8.58
N PHE A 82 13.46 -26.81 7.44
CA PHE A 82 12.61 -27.67 6.64
C PHE A 82 13.26 -29.01 6.42
N ASP A 83 12.55 -30.08 6.68
CA ASP A 83 13.02 -31.42 6.32
C ASP A 83 12.76 -31.66 4.83
N SER A 84 13.83 -31.73 4.06
CA SER A 84 13.76 -31.95 2.62
C SER A 84 13.18 -33.31 2.23
N ALA A 85 13.19 -34.26 3.12
CA ALA A 85 12.69 -35.63 2.86
C ALA A 85 11.18 -35.75 3.08
N SER A 86 10.65 -35.07 4.09
CA SER A 86 9.22 -35.11 4.45
C SER A 86 8.42 -33.91 3.95
N GLY A 87 9.08 -32.82 3.51
CA GLY A 87 8.43 -31.58 3.13
C GLY A 87 7.77 -30.86 4.30
N VAL A 88 8.08 -31.21 5.53
CA VAL A 88 7.46 -30.65 6.74
C VAL A 88 8.47 -29.83 7.52
N ALA A 89 8.02 -28.73 8.14
CA ALA A 89 8.82 -27.95 9.07
C ALA A 89 9.20 -28.85 10.27
N ASN A 90 10.48 -29.00 10.53
CA ASN A 90 10.97 -29.93 11.55
C ASN A 90 10.98 -29.37 12.98
N GLY A 91 10.23 -28.30 13.24
CA GLY A 91 10.07 -27.70 14.56
C GLY A 91 11.27 -26.92 15.09
N ASN A 92 12.38 -26.88 14.35
CA ASN A 92 13.61 -26.17 14.73
C ASN A 92 13.51 -24.65 14.48
N CYS A 93 12.54 -24.23 13.68
CA CYS A 93 12.28 -22.85 13.35
C CYS A 93 10.79 -22.52 13.56
N PRO A 94 10.46 -21.25 13.68
CA PRO A 94 9.08 -20.83 13.73
C PRO A 94 8.34 -21.30 12.47
N PRO A 95 7.19 -21.95 12.63
CA PRO A 95 6.37 -22.30 11.48
C PRO A 95 5.97 -21.04 10.71
N ALA A 96 5.71 -21.20 9.41
CA ALA A 96 5.29 -20.10 8.55
C ALA A 96 4.10 -19.33 9.18
N GLY A 97 4.20 -18.01 9.24
CA GLY A 97 3.18 -17.13 9.81
C GLY A 97 3.07 -17.09 11.34
N SER A 98 3.85 -17.91 12.09
CA SER A 98 3.82 -17.91 13.57
C SER A 98 4.46 -16.65 14.17
N LEU A 99 5.46 -16.07 13.49
CA LEU A 99 5.97 -14.75 13.76
C LEU A 99 5.34 -13.80 12.75
N SER A 100 4.49 -12.93 13.20
CA SER A 100 3.90 -11.89 12.36
C SER A 100 3.84 -10.57 13.13
N ALA A 101 4.10 -9.50 12.43
CA ALA A 101 3.97 -8.15 12.96
C ALA A 101 3.44 -7.22 11.87
N ASP A 102 2.34 -6.55 12.13
CA ASP A 102 1.81 -5.50 11.29
C ASP A 102 2.12 -4.16 11.94
N CYS A 103 2.95 -3.36 11.29
CA CYS A 103 3.38 -2.07 11.76
C CYS A 103 2.66 -0.97 10.97
N THR A 104 1.92 -0.13 11.70
CA THR A 104 1.10 0.96 11.15
C THR A 104 1.33 2.24 11.93
N TRP A 105 1.02 3.37 11.30
CA TRP A 105 0.97 4.66 11.96
C TRP A 105 -0.48 5.02 12.29
N ALA A 106 -0.77 5.30 13.57
CA ALA A 106 -2.06 5.72 14.06
C ALA A 106 -1.99 7.14 14.65
N ALA A 107 -3.12 7.70 15.05
CA ALA A 107 -3.18 9.04 15.65
C ALA A 107 -2.25 9.24 16.87
N ASN A 108 -1.96 8.16 17.60
CA ASN A 108 -1.11 8.16 18.79
C ASN A 108 0.35 7.75 18.49
N GLY A 109 0.76 7.70 17.21
CA GLY A 109 2.09 7.28 16.79
C GLY A 109 2.13 5.91 16.14
N GLY A 110 3.36 5.45 15.83
CA GLY A 110 3.58 4.14 15.24
C GLY A 110 3.35 3.01 16.23
N ARG A 111 2.79 1.92 15.77
CA ARG A 111 2.56 0.71 16.56
C ARG A 111 2.71 -0.55 15.72
N CYS A 112 3.20 -1.61 16.33
CA CYS A 112 3.21 -2.94 15.76
C CYS A 112 2.30 -3.88 16.55
N THR A 113 1.74 -4.89 15.89
CA THR A 113 0.95 -5.96 16.52
C THR A 113 1.85 -6.97 17.23
N ASN A 114 1.22 -7.90 17.97
CA ASN A 114 1.88 -9.04 18.62
C ASN A 114 3.01 -8.67 19.59
N GLY A 115 2.94 -7.49 20.21
CA GLY A 115 3.86 -7.04 21.25
C GLY A 115 5.24 -6.63 20.74
N TYR A 116 5.42 -6.43 19.45
CA TYR A 116 6.63 -5.84 18.89
C TYR A 116 6.64 -4.33 19.10
N THR A 117 7.83 -3.80 19.39
CA THR A 117 8.04 -2.35 19.52
C THR A 117 8.15 -1.73 18.13
N PHE A 118 7.38 -0.68 17.87
CA PHE A 118 7.54 0.13 16.68
C PHE A 118 8.81 0.97 16.82
N ASP A 119 9.72 0.82 15.87
CA ASP A 119 10.95 1.59 15.83
C ASP A 119 11.01 2.44 14.56
N ASP A 120 11.15 3.74 14.76
CA ASP A 120 11.40 4.73 13.70
C ASP A 120 12.33 5.80 14.25
N THR A 121 13.46 5.35 14.82
CA THR A 121 14.45 6.22 15.48
C THR A 121 15.63 6.54 14.56
N ALA A 122 16.36 7.60 14.89
CA ALA A 122 17.57 7.99 14.16
C ALA A 122 18.67 6.92 14.23
N ALA A 123 18.74 6.15 15.32
CA ALA A 123 19.71 5.08 15.49
C ALA A 123 19.53 3.98 14.42
N ASP A 124 18.28 3.71 14.04
CA ASP A 124 17.93 2.72 13.04
C ASP A 124 17.59 3.35 11.66
N SER A 125 18.05 4.58 11.42
CA SER A 125 17.88 5.30 10.15
C SER A 125 16.41 5.59 9.79
N TYR A 126 15.52 5.72 10.77
CA TYR A 126 14.10 5.98 10.58
C TYR A 126 13.46 5.01 9.57
N PRO A 127 13.44 3.69 9.83
CA PRO A 127 13.07 2.70 8.82
C PRO A 127 11.69 2.94 8.22
N PHE A 128 10.66 3.19 9.04
CA PHE A 128 9.30 3.44 8.54
C PHE A 128 9.22 4.74 7.72
N THR A 129 9.79 5.83 8.23
CA THR A 129 9.83 7.13 7.54
C THR A 129 10.63 7.04 6.24
N SER A 130 11.72 6.28 6.22
CA SER A 130 12.53 6.09 5.01
C SER A 130 11.79 5.31 3.93
N ILE A 131 11.08 4.23 4.29
CA ILE A 131 10.20 3.49 3.36
C ILE A 131 9.17 4.45 2.78
N LEU A 132 8.45 5.20 3.63
CA LEU A 132 7.44 6.17 3.20
C LEU A 132 8.02 7.22 2.23
N THR A 133 9.15 7.82 2.58
CA THR A 133 9.77 8.87 1.76
C THR A 133 10.15 8.33 0.37
N ARG A 134 10.66 7.10 0.29
CA ARG A 134 10.97 6.44 -0.99
C ARG A 134 9.71 6.18 -1.81
N MET A 135 8.63 5.77 -1.18
CA MET A 135 7.35 5.57 -1.85
C MET A 135 6.75 6.90 -2.32
N GLN A 136 6.82 7.96 -1.49
CA GLN A 136 6.36 9.30 -1.85
C GLN A 136 7.16 9.88 -3.04
N ALA A 137 8.47 9.62 -3.11
CA ALA A 137 9.30 10.08 -4.22
C ALA A 137 8.85 9.51 -5.59
N ILE A 138 8.17 8.37 -5.58
CA ILE A 138 7.62 7.76 -6.80
C ILE A 138 6.17 8.20 -7.03
N TYR A 139 5.33 8.05 -6.00
CA TYR A 139 3.91 8.37 -6.11
C TYR A 139 3.66 9.86 -6.35
N CYS A 140 4.43 10.70 -5.68
CA CYS A 140 4.35 12.15 -5.77
C CYS A 140 5.58 12.76 -6.48
N ALA A 141 6.08 12.13 -7.53
CA ALA A 141 7.29 12.55 -8.24
C ALA A 141 7.25 14.00 -8.78
N HIS A 142 6.04 14.55 -8.95
CA HIS A 142 5.82 15.94 -9.37
C HIS A 142 5.96 16.96 -8.23
N LEU A 143 6.01 16.51 -6.97
CA LEU A 143 6.19 17.35 -5.78
C LEU A 143 7.65 17.35 -5.32
N LYS A 144 8.04 18.43 -4.65
CA LYS A 144 9.37 18.51 -4.00
C LYS A 144 9.30 18.01 -2.55
N PRO A 145 10.35 17.37 -2.02
CA PRO A 145 10.46 17.10 -0.61
C PRO A 145 10.27 18.37 0.23
N PRO A 146 9.64 18.31 1.39
CA PRO A 146 9.27 17.14 2.20
C PRO A 146 7.93 16.46 1.87
N TYR A 147 7.37 16.58 0.70
CA TYR A 147 6.13 15.90 0.22
C TYR A 147 4.88 16.14 1.09
N THR A 148 4.77 17.29 1.73
CA THR A 148 3.68 17.63 2.66
C THR A 148 2.28 17.60 2.04
N HIS A 149 2.21 17.78 0.71
CA HIS A 149 0.95 17.75 -0.04
C HIS A 149 0.73 16.42 -0.80
N CYS A 150 1.56 15.42 -0.55
CA CYS A 150 1.40 14.10 -1.14
C CYS A 150 0.18 13.41 -0.51
N PRO A 151 -0.74 12.82 -1.29
CA PRO A 151 -1.87 12.06 -0.75
C PRO A 151 -1.44 10.82 0.03
N LEU A 152 -0.25 10.28 -0.26
CA LEU A 152 0.35 9.17 0.46
C LEU A 152 0.95 9.67 1.77
N GLN A 153 0.29 9.40 2.88
CA GLN A 153 0.70 9.77 4.23
C GLN A 153 1.08 8.53 5.05
N ARG A 154 1.59 8.74 6.27
CA ARG A 154 2.01 7.67 7.18
C ARG A 154 0.88 6.70 7.52
N GLU A 155 -0.33 7.22 7.65
CA GLU A 155 -1.54 6.47 7.99
C GLU A 155 -1.99 5.50 6.89
N ASN A 156 -1.53 5.74 5.65
CA ASN A 156 -1.83 4.89 4.51
C ASN A 156 -0.92 3.68 4.43
N LEU A 157 0.24 3.72 5.09
CA LEU A 157 1.28 2.70 4.99
C LEU A 157 1.14 1.65 6.09
N THR A 158 1.17 0.38 5.69
CA THR A 158 1.33 -0.75 6.59
C THR A 158 2.51 -1.58 6.13
N VAL A 159 3.40 -1.91 7.06
CA VAL A 159 4.53 -2.82 6.83
C VAL A 159 4.30 -4.07 7.66
N SER A 160 4.11 -5.19 7.00
CA SER A 160 3.83 -6.48 7.62
C SER A 160 5.03 -7.41 7.46
N TYR A 161 5.38 -8.08 8.52
CA TYR A 161 6.44 -9.08 8.57
C TYR A 161 5.82 -10.43 8.91
N ALA A 162 6.27 -11.49 8.25
CA ALA A 162 5.86 -12.84 8.56
C ALA A 162 7.04 -13.81 8.40
N ALA A 163 7.17 -14.78 9.31
CA ALA A 163 8.14 -15.85 9.13
C ALA A 163 7.76 -16.71 7.92
N THR A 164 8.74 -16.99 7.07
CA THR A 164 8.53 -17.87 5.90
C THR A 164 8.52 -19.36 6.28
N GLY A 165 9.03 -19.70 7.46
CA GLY A 165 9.26 -21.10 7.87
C GLY A 165 10.46 -21.74 7.21
N ALA A 166 11.13 -21.04 6.29
CA ALA A 166 12.32 -21.49 5.59
C ALA A 166 13.61 -21.04 6.29
N GLY A 167 14.77 -21.49 5.79
CA GLY A 167 16.09 -21.06 6.26
C GLY A 167 16.81 -22.08 7.13
N TYR A 168 17.73 -21.59 7.96
CA TYR A 168 18.57 -22.39 8.83
C TYR A 168 18.55 -21.84 10.26
N VAL A 169 18.65 -22.73 11.23
CA VAL A 169 18.72 -22.37 12.66
C VAL A 169 19.97 -21.54 12.92
N LEU A 170 19.79 -20.40 13.58
CA LEU A 170 20.85 -19.43 13.93
C LEU A 170 21.65 -18.90 12.72
N ARG A 171 20.99 -18.72 11.58
CA ARG A 171 21.60 -18.05 10.43
C ARG A 171 22.11 -16.65 10.82
N PRO A 172 23.34 -16.28 10.44
CA PRO A 172 23.79 -14.89 10.55
C PRO A 172 22.85 -13.95 9.72
N GLY A 173 22.32 -12.90 10.35
CA GLY A 173 21.35 -12.01 9.74
C GLY A 173 19.88 -12.32 10.06
N GLY A 174 19.61 -13.36 10.86
CA GLY A 174 18.25 -13.68 11.33
C GLY A 174 17.50 -14.67 10.45
N LEU A 175 16.22 -14.83 10.74
CA LEU A 175 15.31 -15.67 9.96
C LEU A 175 14.89 -14.96 8.68
N PRO A 176 14.72 -15.67 7.56
CA PRO A 176 14.13 -15.12 6.37
C PRO A 176 12.67 -14.74 6.65
N LEU A 177 12.38 -13.46 6.48
CA LEU A 177 11.05 -12.89 6.67
C LEU A 177 10.44 -12.55 5.33
N ALA A 178 9.17 -12.84 5.17
CA ALA A 178 8.35 -12.22 4.13
C ALA A 178 7.97 -10.82 4.61
N VAL A 179 8.36 -9.82 3.86
CA VAL A 179 8.02 -8.44 4.12
C VAL A 179 6.97 -7.99 3.11
N THR A 180 5.81 -7.61 3.62
CA THR A 180 4.71 -7.08 2.81
C THR A 180 4.54 -5.60 3.10
N VAL A 181 4.66 -4.79 2.08
CA VAL A 181 4.33 -3.37 2.15
C VAL A 181 2.98 -3.16 1.49
N SER A 182 2.04 -2.58 2.21
CA SER A 182 0.69 -2.33 1.71
C SER A 182 0.27 -0.88 1.89
N LEU A 183 -0.48 -0.39 0.92
CA LEU A 183 -1.14 0.91 0.95
C LEU A 183 -2.63 0.73 1.14
N ASN A 184 -3.14 1.35 2.17
CA ASN A 184 -4.56 1.33 2.54
C ASN A 184 -5.14 2.74 2.52
N CYS A 185 -6.45 2.85 2.39
CA CYS A 185 -7.17 4.13 2.52
C CYS A 185 -6.70 5.22 1.54
N MET A 186 -6.21 4.83 0.37
CA MET A 186 -5.90 5.76 -0.69
C MET A 186 -7.19 6.19 -1.39
N THR A 187 -7.31 7.48 -1.72
CA THR A 187 -8.46 8.04 -2.41
C THR A 187 -8.03 8.76 -3.67
N HIS A 188 -8.77 8.56 -4.76
CA HIS A 188 -8.62 9.31 -5.99
C HIS A 188 -9.75 10.35 -6.09
N GLN A 189 -9.41 11.58 -6.43
CA GLN A 189 -10.38 12.64 -6.66
C GLN A 189 -10.61 12.82 -8.16
N PHE A 190 -11.85 12.66 -8.58
CA PHE A 190 -12.25 12.98 -9.95
C PHE A 190 -12.43 14.49 -10.12
N TYR A 191 -11.85 15.03 -11.16
CA TYR A 191 -11.89 16.48 -11.44
C TYR A 191 -13.18 16.90 -12.13
N PHE A 192 -13.67 16.11 -13.09
CA PHE A 192 -14.80 16.44 -13.93
C PHE A 192 -16.07 15.68 -13.56
N ILE A 193 -15.97 14.37 -13.37
CA ILE A 193 -17.14 13.53 -13.04
C ILE A 193 -17.39 13.41 -11.54
N GLY A 194 -16.51 13.96 -10.70
CA GLY A 194 -16.61 13.85 -9.25
C GLY A 194 -17.91 14.41 -8.68
N ALA A 195 -18.45 15.47 -9.27
CA ALA A 195 -19.73 16.05 -8.87
C ALA A 195 -20.91 15.09 -9.12
N LEU A 196 -20.85 14.31 -10.20
CA LEU A 196 -21.86 13.30 -10.57
C LEU A 196 -21.72 12.04 -9.73
N MET A 197 -20.49 11.69 -9.36
CA MET A 197 -20.18 10.47 -8.60
C MET A 197 -20.37 10.62 -7.08
N ARG A 198 -20.56 11.81 -6.55
CA ARG A 198 -20.70 12.09 -5.10
C ARG A 198 -21.73 11.24 -4.39
N TRP A 199 -22.76 10.78 -5.11
CA TRP A 199 -23.87 10.00 -4.56
C TRP A 199 -23.54 8.50 -4.42
N SER A 200 -22.52 8.02 -5.13
CA SER A 200 -22.14 6.60 -5.16
C SER A 200 -20.86 6.28 -4.40
N LEU A 201 -20.15 7.31 -3.93
CA LEU A 201 -18.86 7.15 -3.28
C LEU A 201 -19.03 7.11 -1.76
N ALA A 202 -19.34 5.93 -1.23
CA ALA A 202 -19.31 5.71 0.21
C ALA A 202 -17.85 5.68 0.70
N PRO A 203 -17.51 6.34 1.83
CA PRO A 203 -16.21 6.19 2.45
C PRO A 203 -15.99 4.73 2.85
N LYS A 204 -14.79 4.21 2.63
CA LYS A 204 -14.42 2.87 3.06
C LYS A 204 -14.40 2.82 4.58
N GLU A 205 -15.10 1.87 5.18
CA GLU A 205 -15.07 1.65 6.62
C GLU A 205 -13.63 1.39 7.10
N GLY A 206 -13.26 2.01 8.22
CA GLY A 206 -11.94 1.85 8.83
C GLY A 206 -10.87 2.85 8.35
N CYS A 207 -11.16 3.73 7.40
CA CYS A 207 -10.26 4.78 7.00
C CYS A 207 -10.54 6.06 7.79
N ALA A 208 -9.55 6.53 8.57
CA ALA A 208 -9.66 7.79 9.30
C ALA A 208 -9.61 8.96 8.32
N GLY A 209 -10.64 9.82 8.35
CA GLY A 209 -10.78 10.97 7.47
C GLY A 209 -11.48 10.61 6.16
N ALA A 210 -12.81 10.66 6.16
CA ALA A 210 -13.63 10.53 4.96
C ALA A 210 -13.31 11.68 3.99
N VAL A 211 -12.33 11.49 3.14
CA VAL A 211 -12.06 12.38 2.02
C VAL A 211 -13.07 12.05 0.93
N SER A 212 -13.71 13.07 0.39
CA SER A 212 -14.62 12.93 -0.72
C SER A 212 -13.86 12.46 -1.97
N GLY A 213 -13.89 11.17 -2.25
CA GLY A 213 -13.19 10.59 -3.40
C GLY A 213 -13.52 9.11 -3.55
N TRP A 214 -13.11 8.55 -4.67
CA TRP A 214 -13.20 7.11 -4.89
C TRP A 214 -12.12 6.38 -4.10
N SER A 215 -12.53 5.43 -3.26
CA SER A 215 -11.62 4.61 -2.47
C SER A 215 -10.89 3.62 -3.38
N MET A 216 -9.57 3.77 -3.48
CA MET A 216 -8.72 2.84 -4.23
C MET A 216 -8.67 1.46 -3.53
N PRO A 217 -8.44 0.39 -4.30
CA PRO A 217 -8.16 -0.92 -3.72
C PRO A 217 -6.88 -0.87 -2.87
N THR A 218 -6.72 -1.83 -1.98
CA THR A 218 -5.47 -2.03 -1.24
C THR A 218 -4.39 -2.52 -2.20
N PHE A 219 -3.24 -1.84 -2.20
CA PHE A 219 -2.06 -2.27 -2.93
C PHE A 219 -1.13 -2.98 -1.96
N ALA A 220 -0.61 -4.12 -2.33
CA ALA A 220 0.35 -4.86 -1.52
C ALA A 220 1.43 -5.49 -2.39
N SER A 221 2.66 -5.45 -1.91
CA SER A 221 3.80 -6.14 -2.51
C SER A 221 4.54 -6.90 -1.43
N THR A 222 4.72 -8.19 -1.63
CA THR A 222 5.42 -9.09 -0.71
C THR A 222 6.71 -9.56 -1.36
N LEU A 223 7.80 -9.46 -0.62
CA LEU A 223 9.11 -9.97 -1.00
C LEU A 223 9.68 -10.76 0.18
N THR A 224 10.56 -11.70 -0.09
CA THR A 224 11.29 -12.42 0.94
C THR A 224 12.69 -11.86 1.13
N SER A 225 13.21 -11.91 2.34
CA SER A 225 14.56 -11.39 2.64
C SER A 225 15.70 -12.22 2.00
N GLU A 226 15.38 -13.16 1.13
CA GLU A 226 16.33 -13.96 0.35
C GLU A 226 16.40 -13.52 -1.12
N ASP A 227 15.49 -12.65 -1.56
CA ASP A 227 15.49 -12.05 -2.88
C ASP A 227 16.34 -10.77 -2.88
#